data_b3c3c63049779f8c116299347c37bc4a
#
_entry.id   b3c3c63049779f8c116299347c37bc4a
#
_cell.length_a   1.000
_cell.length_b   1.000
_cell.length_c   1.000
_cell.angle_alpha   90.00
_cell.angle_beta   90.00
_cell.angle_gamma   90.00
#
_symmetry.space_group_name_H-M   'P 1'
#
loop_
_entity.id
_entity.type
_entity.pdbx_description
1 polymer ?
#
loop_
_entity_poly.entity_id
_entity_poly.type
_entity_poly.pdbx_seq_one_letter_code
_entity_poly.pdbx_strand_id
1 'polypeptide(L)'
;MVQPSGEGAVRCMKMATEGRPVDYINSHGTSTPVGDMIELKGIRDVFGDNVPPTSSTKSLTGHSLGATGVQEAVYSLLMMENNFMVESANISNLDDQAEGMNILRESKKDVEINSILSNSFGFGGTNASIYITRYND
;
A
#
# COMPACT_ATOMS: atom_id res chain seq x y z
N MET A 1 4.52 -17.99 16.57
CA MET A 1 4.92 -16.97 15.58
C MET A 1 5.32 -15.72 16.31
N VAL A 2 6.48 -15.18 16.01
CA VAL A 2 6.94 -13.90 16.60
C VAL A 2 6.13 -12.76 15.99
N GLN A 3 5.64 -11.87 16.83
CA GLN A 3 4.89 -10.69 16.38
C GLN A 3 5.82 -9.77 15.57
N PRO A 4 5.44 -9.34 14.36
CA PRO A 4 6.26 -8.44 13.56
C PRO A 4 6.42 -7.08 14.24
N SER A 5 7.64 -6.53 14.25
CA SER A 5 7.91 -5.22 14.84
C SER A 5 7.53 -4.04 13.94
N GLY A 6 7.42 -4.29 12.64
CA GLY A 6 7.20 -3.25 11.63
C GLY A 6 8.47 -2.53 11.15
N GLU A 7 9.59 -2.68 11.84
CA GLU A 7 10.86 -2.01 11.46
C GLU A 7 11.36 -2.42 10.08
N GLY A 8 11.25 -3.70 9.74
CA GLY A 8 11.62 -4.21 8.41
C GLY A 8 10.79 -3.61 7.30
N ALA A 9 9.49 -3.43 7.52
CA ALA A 9 8.59 -2.80 6.57
C ALA A 9 8.96 -1.32 6.34
N VAL A 10 9.21 -0.57 7.41
CA VAL A 10 9.64 0.84 7.35
C VAL A 10 10.94 0.97 6.57
N ARG A 11 11.93 0.15 6.90
CA ARG A 11 13.21 0.15 6.20
C ARG A 11 13.06 -0.19 4.72
N CYS A 12 12.25 -1.17 4.39
CA CYS A 12 11.96 -1.60 3.03
C CYS A 12 11.33 -0.47 2.20
N MET A 13 10.31 0.19 2.74
CA MET A 13 9.66 1.33 2.08
C MET A 13 10.61 2.50 1.88
N LYS A 14 11.43 2.85 2.88
CA LYS A 14 12.42 3.92 2.78
C LYS A 14 13.47 3.62 1.70
N MET A 15 13.94 2.38 1.62
CA MET A 15 14.90 1.97 0.58
C MET A 15 14.29 2.07 -0.82
N ALA A 16 13.05 1.65 -0.98
CA ALA A 16 12.37 1.68 -2.28
C ALA A 16 12.11 3.12 -2.76
N THR A 17 11.66 4.00 -1.87
CA THR A 17 11.28 5.37 -2.23
C THR A 17 12.45 6.33 -2.31
N GLU A 18 13.50 6.12 -1.52
CA GLU A 18 14.65 7.04 -1.40
C GLU A 18 14.23 8.51 -1.19
N GLY A 19 13.17 8.74 -0.43
CA GLY A 19 12.61 10.07 -0.18
C GLY A 19 11.85 10.70 -1.34
N ARG A 20 11.66 9.96 -2.45
CA ARG A 20 10.88 10.43 -3.60
C ARG A 20 9.38 10.47 -3.29
N PRO A 21 8.62 11.36 -3.96
CA PRO A 21 7.18 11.45 -3.73
C PRO A 21 6.45 10.17 -4.14
N VAL A 22 5.36 9.86 -3.42
CA VAL A 22 4.47 8.73 -3.69
C VAL A 22 3.05 9.27 -3.80
N ASP A 23 2.38 9.02 -4.92
CA ASP A 23 1.01 9.47 -5.16
C ASP A 23 -0.04 8.47 -4.68
N TYR A 24 0.32 7.19 -4.62
CA TYR A 24 -0.59 6.12 -4.20
C TYR A 24 0.19 4.94 -3.61
N ILE A 25 -0.38 4.34 -2.56
CA ILE A 25 0.16 3.11 -1.95
C ILE A 25 -0.82 1.96 -2.16
N ASN A 26 -0.34 0.89 -2.81
CA ASN A 26 -1.01 -0.41 -2.79
C ASN A 26 -0.43 -1.21 -1.62
N SER A 27 -1.16 -1.23 -0.52
CA SER A 27 -0.68 -1.86 0.72
C SER A 27 -0.73 -3.38 0.66
N HIS A 28 0.07 -4.04 1.48
CA HIS A 28 -0.03 -5.48 1.66
C HIS A 28 -1.40 -5.87 2.24
N GLY A 29 -1.89 -5.15 3.22
CA GLY A 29 -3.25 -5.14 3.78
C GLY A 29 -4.04 -6.44 3.60
N THR A 30 -3.74 -7.46 4.43
CA THR A 30 -4.33 -8.80 4.34
C THR A 30 -5.60 -8.96 5.18
N SER A 31 -6.03 -7.89 5.82
CA SER A 31 -7.18 -7.89 6.74
C SER A 31 -6.97 -8.75 8.00
N THR A 32 -5.75 -8.74 8.51
CA THR A 32 -5.41 -9.39 9.77
C THR A 32 -5.39 -8.36 10.91
N PRO A 33 -5.86 -8.71 12.14
CA PRO A 33 -6.00 -7.74 13.24
C PRO A 33 -4.70 -7.04 13.63
N VAL A 34 -3.56 -7.71 13.49
CA VAL A 34 -2.25 -7.18 13.86
C VAL A 34 -1.49 -6.65 12.66
N GLY A 35 -1.54 -7.37 11.54
CA GLY A 35 -0.75 -7.07 10.34
C GLY A 35 -1.09 -5.71 9.73
N ASP A 36 -2.36 -5.41 9.59
CA ASP A 36 -2.81 -4.15 8.98
C ASP A 36 -2.38 -2.94 9.82
N MET A 37 -2.51 -3.02 11.15
CA MET A 37 -2.14 -1.92 12.03
C MET A 37 -0.63 -1.68 12.06
N ILE A 38 0.17 -2.73 12.01
CA ILE A 38 1.63 -2.62 11.91
C ILE A 38 2.05 -1.97 10.59
N GLU A 39 1.43 -2.35 9.49
CA GLU A 39 1.69 -1.74 8.18
C GLU A 39 1.30 -0.26 8.17
N LEU A 40 0.11 0.09 8.67
CA LEU A 40 -0.35 1.48 8.74
C LEU A 40 0.58 2.33 9.62
N LYS A 41 1.01 1.80 10.76
CA LYS A 41 2.00 2.48 11.60
C LYS A 41 3.31 2.71 10.83
N GLY A 42 3.79 1.69 10.11
CA GLY A 42 4.99 1.81 9.29
C GLY A 42 4.86 2.86 8.19
N ILE A 43 3.72 2.92 7.52
CA ILE A 43 3.42 3.95 6.51
C ILE A 43 3.45 5.35 7.16
N ARG A 44 2.84 5.51 8.32
CA ARG A 44 2.89 6.78 9.06
C ARG A 44 4.32 7.16 9.46
N ASP A 45 5.13 6.20 9.89
CA ASP A 45 6.54 6.43 10.24
C ASP A 45 7.37 6.87 9.03
N VAL A 46 7.00 6.45 7.81
CA VAL A 46 7.70 6.87 6.58
C VAL A 46 7.21 8.23 6.07
N PHE A 47 5.91 8.47 6.06
CA PHE A 47 5.29 9.62 5.39
C PHE A 47 4.82 10.73 6.34
N GLY A 48 4.82 10.49 7.66
CA GLY A 48 4.38 11.47 8.65
C GLY A 48 2.92 11.84 8.49
N ASP A 49 2.63 13.15 8.46
CA ASP A 49 1.27 13.68 8.31
C ASP A 49 0.79 13.70 6.85
N ASN A 50 1.67 13.41 5.90
CA ASN A 50 1.37 13.45 4.46
C ASN A 50 1.27 12.03 3.87
N VAL A 51 0.44 11.19 4.47
CA VAL A 51 0.21 9.83 3.99
C VAL A 51 -0.49 9.86 2.64
N PRO A 52 0.10 9.25 1.59
CA PRO A 52 -0.55 9.15 0.30
C PRO A 52 -1.87 8.38 0.37
N PRO A 53 -2.80 8.59 -0.59
CA PRO A 53 -3.95 7.72 -0.74
C PRO A 53 -3.53 6.27 -0.75
N THR A 54 -4.14 5.45 0.10
CA THR A 54 -3.75 4.06 0.34
C THR A 54 -4.95 3.14 0.23
N SER A 55 -4.80 2.03 -0.47
CA SER A 55 -5.77 0.95 -0.46
C SER A 55 -5.11 -0.41 -0.58
N SER A 56 -5.85 -1.47 -0.26
CA SER A 56 -5.45 -2.84 -0.52
C SER A 56 -6.35 -3.44 -1.61
N THR A 57 -5.77 -3.76 -2.77
CA THR A 57 -6.49 -4.44 -3.85
C THR A 57 -6.92 -5.85 -3.46
N LYS A 58 -6.36 -6.43 -2.40
CA LYS A 58 -6.78 -7.73 -1.86
C LYS A 58 -8.23 -7.73 -1.37
N SER A 59 -8.78 -6.58 -1.02
CA SER A 59 -10.19 -6.45 -0.67
C SER A 59 -11.13 -6.83 -1.82
N LEU A 60 -10.65 -6.73 -3.05
CA LEU A 60 -11.39 -7.04 -4.29
C LEU A 60 -10.99 -8.39 -4.89
N THR A 61 -9.72 -8.73 -4.85
CA THR A 61 -9.16 -9.87 -5.60
C THR A 61 -8.69 -11.03 -4.72
N GLY A 62 -8.62 -10.83 -3.39
CA GLY A 62 -8.07 -11.81 -2.47
C GLY A 62 -6.53 -11.86 -2.51
N HIS A 63 -5.98 -12.81 -1.78
CA HIS A 63 -4.54 -13.02 -1.65
C HIS A 63 -4.12 -14.27 -2.42
N SER A 64 -3.41 -14.08 -3.52
CA SER A 64 -2.92 -15.18 -4.40
C SER A 64 -1.52 -15.68 -4.02
N LEU A 65 -1.13 -15.51 -2.76
CA LEU A 65 0.15 -15.99 -2.21
C LEU A 65 1.37 -15.52 -3.03
N GLY A 66 2.15 -16.41 -3.59
CA GLY A 66 3.36 -16.07 -4.33
C GLY A 66 3.16 -15.25 -5.60
N ALA A 67 1.96 -15.25 -6.18
CA ALA A 67 1.62 -14.45 -7.36
C ALA A 67 1.10 -13.05 -7.02
N THR A 68 0.74 -12.79 -5.77
CA THR A 68 0.06 -11.55 -5.35
C THR A 68 0.87 -10.30 -5.65
N GLY A 69 2.16 -10.30 -5.37
CA GLY A 69 3.00 -9.12 -5.59
C GLY A 69 3.05 -8.68 -7.04
N VAL A 70 3.12 -9.63 -7.98
CA VAL A 70 3.07 -9.34 -9.42
C VAL A 70 1.69 -8.84 -9.84
N GLN A 71 0.63 -9.46 -9.35
CA GLN A 71 -0.75 -9.03 -9.63
C GLN A 71 -0.97 -7.59 -9.14
N GLU A 72 -0.53 -7.26 -7.93
CA GLU A 72 -0.66 -5.92 -7.38
C GLU A 72 0.16 -4.88 -8.15
N ALA A 73 1.33 -5.25 -8.65
CA ALA A 73 2.10 -4.40 -9.56
C ALA A 73 1.32 -4.13 -10.86
N VAL A 74 0.70 -5.15 -11.45
CA VAL A 74 -0.14 -5.00 -12.66
C VAL A 74 -1.35 -4.10 -12.38
N TYR A 75 -2.06 -4.30 -11.27
CA TYR A 75 -3.20 -3.44 -10.90
C TYR A 75 -2.75 -2.00 -10.70
N SER A 76 -1.61 -1.78 -10.08
CA SER A 76 -1.04 -0.44 -9.87
C SER A 76 -0.70 0.24 -11.21
N LEU A 77 -0.12 -0.49 -12.15
CA LEU A 77 0.15 0.03 -13.50
C LEU A 77 -1.14 0.38 -14.26
N LEU A 78 -2.18 -0.45 -14.14
CA LEU A 78 -3.48 -0.17 -14.75
C LEU A 78 -4.12 1.10 -14.16
N MET A 79 -4.02 1.29 -12.84
CA MET A 79 -4.49 2.51 -12.18
C MET A 79 -3.72 3.74 -12.67
N MET A 80 -2.41 3.64 -12.78
CA MET A 80 -1.56 4.72 -13.30
C MET A 80 -1.89 5.06 -14.77
N GLU A 81 -2.08 4.06 -15.61
CA GLU A 81 -2.37 4.24 -17.03
C GLU A 81 -3.75 4.85 -17.28
N ASN A 82 -4.74 4.47 -16.48
CA ASN A 82 -6.13 4.86 -16.64
C ASN A 82 -6.59 5.96 -15.67
N ASN A 83 -5.70 6.54 -14.91
CA ASN A 83 -5.96 7.66 -13.99
C ASN A 83 -7.09 7.41 -12.98
N PHE A 84 -7.03 6.29 -12.28
CA PHE A 84 -7.96 6.01 -11.19
C PHE A 84 -7.23 5.34 -10.01
N MET A 85 -7.83 5.45 -8.83
CA MET A 85 -7.41 4.75 -7.62
C MET A 85 -8.57 3.91 -7.13
N VAL A 86 -8.32 2.62 -6.88
CA VAL A 86 -9.35 1.71 -6.38
C VAL A 86 -9.45 1.78 -4.86
N GLU A 87 -10.63 1.59 -4.35
CA GLU A 87 -10.90 1.52 -2.91
C GLU A 87 -10.41 0.24 -2.24
N SER A 88 -10.22 0.30 -0.93
CA SER A 88 -10.33 -0.87 -0.07
C SER A 88 -11.80 -1.15 0.15
N ALA A 89 -12.32 -2.21 -0.45
CA ALA A 89 -13.74 -2.51 -0.44
C ALA A 89 -14.22 -3.00 0.94
N ASN A 90 -15.53 -2.85 1.19
CA ASN A 90 -16.23 -3.42 2.35
C ASN A 90 -15.81 -2.86 3.72
N ILE A 91 -15.28 -1.64 3.77
CA ILE A 91 -15.01 -0.96 5.03
C ILE A 91 -16.27 -0.18 5.43
N SER A 92 -17.07 -0.75 6.32
CA SER A 92 -18.25 -0.07 6.89
C SER A 92 -17.84 0.93 7.95
N ASN A 93 -16.96 0.51 8.86
CA ASN A 93 -16.40 1.35 9.92
C ASN A 93 -14.88 1.27 9.85
N LEU A 94 -14.22 2.43 9.79
CA LEU A 94 -12.78 2.51 9.86
C LEU A 94 -12.31 2.27 11.30
N ASP A 95 -11.25 1.48 11.47
CA ASP A 95 -10.62 1.30 12.78
C ASP A 95 -10.05 2.64 13.26
N ASP A 96 -10.21 2.94 14.55
CA ASP A 96 -9.74 4.21 15.14
C ASP A 96 -8.24 4.43 14.93
N GLN A 97 -7.44 3.36 14.91
CA GLN A 97 -6.01 3.44 14.65
C GLN A 97 -5.66 3.78 13.20
N ALA A 98 -6.59 3.59 12.28
CA ALA A 98 -6.45 3.95 10.87
C ALA A 98 -6.94 5.36 10.56
N GLU A 99 -7.49 6.07 11.55
CA GLU A 99 -7.98 7.43 11.38
C GLU A 99 -6.82 8.37 10.96
N GLY A 100 -7.08 9.19 9.94
CA GLY A 100 -6.08 10.10 9.37
C GLY A 100 -5.06 9.43 8.44
N MET A 101 -5.18 8.13 8.17
CA MET A 101 -4.26 7.38 7.30
C MET A 101 -4.57 7.46 5.81
N ASN A 102 -5.52 8.27 5.41
CA ASN A 102 -5.90 8.45 4.00
C ASN A 102 -6.27 7.14 3.30
N ILE A 103 -7.00 6.27 4.01
CA ILE A 103 -7.50 5.01 3.46
C ILE A 103 -8.62 5.30 2.47
N LEU A 104 -8.49 4.82 1.24
CA LEU A 104 -9.51 4.97 0.22
C LEU A 104 -10.68 4.02 0.50
N ARG A 105 -11.83 4.57 0.81
CA ARG A 105 -13.10 3.82 1.02
C ARG A 105 -14.02 3.92 -0.19
N GLU A 106 -13.66 4.76 -1.14
CA GLU A 106 -14.33 4.93 -2.43
C GLU A 106 -13.27 5.07 -3.52
N SER A 107 -13.53 4.49 -4.68
CA SER A 107 -12.64 4.63 -5.82
C SER A 107 -12.66 6.07 -6.35
N LYS A 108 -11.50 6.57 -6.72
CA LYS A 108 -11.34 7.90 -7.31
C LYS A 108 -11.05 7.78 -8.79
N LYS A 109 -11.73 8.57 -9.59
CA LYS A 109 -11.54 8.68 -11.05
C LYS A 109 -10.88 10.02 -11.39
N ASP A 110 -10.30 10.06 -12.58
CA ASP A 110 -9.66 11.27 -13.12
C ASP A 110 -8.57 11.82 -12.18
N VAL A 111 -7.78 10.92 -11.63
CA VAL A 111 -6.67 11.22 -10.73
C VAL A 111 -5.35 10.89 -11.42
N GLU A 112 -4.53 11.91 -11.65
CA GLU A 112 -3.19 11.68 -12.19
C GLU A 112 -2.29 11.00 -11.16
N ILE A 113 -1.70 9.86 -11.55
CA ILE A 113 -0.79 9.08 -10.71
C ILE A 113 0.55 9.01 -11.42
N ASN A 114 1.59 9.59 -10.83
CA ASN A 114 2.94 9.60 -11.38
C ASN A 114 3.88 8.64 -10.64
N SER A 115 3.54 8.26 -9.41
CA SER A 115 4.34 7.35 -8.61
C SER A 115 3.49 6.48 -7.70
N ILE A 116 3.88 5.23 -7.56
CA ILE A 116 3.18 4.22 -6.76
C ILE A 116 4.19 3.44 -5.93
N LEU A 117 3.83 3.17 -4.68
CA LEU A 117 4.52 2.22 -3.82
C LEU A 117 3.62 0.99 -3.63
N SER A 118 4.12 -0.19 -3.99
CA SER A 118 3.43 -1.47 -3.77
C SER A 118 4.19 -2.29 -2.74
N ASN A 119 3.52 -2.70 -1.67
CA ASN A 119 4.11 -3.42 -0.55
C ASN A 119 3.69 -4.89 -0.52
N SER A 120 4.66 -5.75 -0.24
CA SER A 120 4.44 -7.19 0.00
C SER A 120 5.24 -7.59 1.23
N PHE A 121 4.56 -7.94 2.32
CA PHE A 121 5.19 -8.28 3.59
C PHE A 121 4.87 -9.73 3.97
N GLY A 122 5.89 -10.58 3.95
CA GLY A 122 5.76 -11.99 4.21
C GLY A 122 6.15 -12.37 5.63
N PHE A 123 5.85 -13.61 5.98
CA PHE A 123 6.25 -14.20 7.25
C PHE A 123 7.79 -14.26 7.39
N GLY A 124 8.27 -14.12 8.62
CA GLY A 124 9.70 -14.19 8.91
C GLY A 124 10.49 -12.94 8.51
N GLY A 125 9.80 -11.83 8.21
CA GLY A 125 10.44 -10.58 7.87
C GLY A 125 10.92 -10.49 6.41
N THR A 126 10.41 -11.35 5.53
CA THR A 126 10.63 -11.22 4.08
C THR A 126 9.73 -10.13 3.54
N ASN A 127 10.29 -8.92 3.42
CA ASN A 127 9.56 -7.74 3.00
C ASN A 127 10.08 -7.26 1.63
N ALA A 128 9.16 -6.82 0.78
CA ALA A 128 9.48 -6.21 -0.48
C ALA A 128 8.59 -4.99 -0.72
N SER A 129 9.18 -3.93 -1.23
CA SER A 129 8.46 -2.74 -1.69
C SER A 129 8.94 -2.39 -3.10
N ILE A 130 8.01 -2.16 -4.00
CA ILE A 130 8.31 -1.75 -5.37
C ILE A 130 7.86 -0.30 -5.53
N TYR A 131 8.77 0.55 -5.97
CA TYR A 131 8.48 1.93 -6.33
C TYR A 131 8.42 2.06 -7.85
N ILE A 132 7.28 2.48 -8.34
CA ILE A 132 6.99 2.60 -9.78
C ILE A 132 6.72 4.05 -10.11
N THR A 133 7.37 4.59 -11.12
CA THR A 133 7.12 5.94 -11.64
C THR A 133 6.80 5.90 -13.12
N ARG A 134 6.08 6.93 -13.60
CA ARG A 134 5.95 7.15 -15.04
C ARG A 134 7.33 7.42 -15.62
N TYR A 135 7.58 6.81 -16.76
CA TYR A 135 8.74 7.15 -17.56
C TYR A 135 8.44 8.46 -18.31
N ASN A 136 9.32 9.41 -18.19
CA ASN A 136 9.27 10.67 -18.95
C ASN A 136 10.52 10.72 -19.82
N ASP A 137 10.33 10.82 -21.14
CA ASP A 137 11.42 11.03 -22.11
C ASP A 137 12.13 12.38 -21.92
#